data_536cb25bdcf2504d323288a6ff5f5781
#
_entry.id   536cb25bdcf2504d323288a6ff5f5781
#
_cell.length_a   1.000
_cell.length_b   1.000
_cell.length_c   1.000
_cell.angle_alpha   90.00
_cell.angle_beta   90.00
_cell.angle_gamma   90.00
#
_symmetry.space_group_name_H-M   'P 1'
#
loop_
_entity.id
_entity.type
_entity.pdbx_description
1 polymer ?
#
loop_
_entity_poly.entity_id
_entity_poly.type
_entity_poly.pdbx_seq_one_letter_code
_entity_poly.pdbx_strand_id
1 'polypeptide(L)'
;MYRLRRHFIPAAPTLQAELDISYDWFLLDPSTKESIVKGDKLHSDGLRVLLFSSDESLQVLSRARTILADGTFRITPFLWYQTFILSAEFRENSFVPVAFGLLPDKKRRSYDDFFTLVKQALEHPSRNLRLSAEWLMSDFEHNIRASWTDIFPEVQPKGCHFHFAKVRGIIFL
;
A
#
# COMPACT_ATOMS: atom_id res chain seq x y z
N MET A 1 33.70 10.12 -3.02
CA MET A 1 32.28 10.30 -3.31
C MET A 1 31.35 9.97 -2.13
N TYR A 2 31.57 8.94 -1.32
CA TYR A 2 30.72 8.56 -0.17
C TYR A 2 30.71 9.58 0.99
N ARG A 3 31.80 10.31 1.25
CA ARG A 3 31.88 11.29 2.36
C ARG A 3 31.04 12.55 2.13
N LEU A 4 30.85 13.01 0.89
CA LEU A 4 30.02 14.18 0.56
C LEU A 4 28.52 13.91 0.70
N ARG A 5 28.05 12.68 0.44
CA ARG A 5 26.62 12.30 0.61
C ARG A 5 26.15 12.41 2.07
N ARG A 6 27.02 12.10 3.05
CA ARG A 6 26.65 12.15 4.48
C ARG A 6 26.31 13.54 5.00
N HIS A 7 26.75 14.61 4.33
CA HIS A 7 26.41 15.98 4.74
C HIS A 7 25.04 16.44 4.25
N PHE A 8 24.46 15.75 3.25
CA PHE A 8 23.19 16.13 2.63
C PHE A 8 22.05 15.12 2.89
N ILE A 9 22.38 13.96 3.42
CA ILE A 9 21.37 12.94 3.74
C ILE A 9 21.16 12.95 5.26
N PRO A 10 19.92 13.15 5.75
CA PRO A 10 19.63 13.06 7.18
C PRO A 10 20.07 11.70 7.74
N ALA A 11 20.35 11.67 9.04
CA ALA A 11 20.58 10.40 9.72
C ALA A 11 19.38 9.48 9.51
N ALA A 12 19.61 8.19 9.25
CA ALA A 12 18.54 7.24 9.13
C ALA A 12 17.76 7.16 10.45
N PRO A 13 16.42 7.27 10.43
CA PRO A 13 15.62 7.18 11.65
C PRO A 13 15.78 5.79 12.28
N THR A 14 15.68 5.73 13.59
CA THR A 14 15.72 4.49 14.37
C THR A 14 14.34 4.03 14.78
N LEU A 15 13.36 4.93 14.78
CA LEU A 15 11.96 4.68 15.07
C LEU A 15 11.09 5.19 13.91
N GLN A 16 9.94 4.55 13.70
CA GLN A 16 8.98 4.97 12.68
C GLN A 16 8.49 6.41 12.90
N ALA A 17 8.33 6.82 14.16
CA ALA A 17 7.89 8.16 14.54
C ALA A 17 8.91 9.26 14.18
N GLU A 18 10.19 8.92 14.07
CA GLU A 18 11.27 9.87 13.73
C GLU A 18 11.38 10.14 12.23
N LEU A 19 10.72 9.35 11.38
CA LEU A 19 10.78 9.54 9.95
C LEU A 19 10.07 10.84 9.58
N ASP A 20 10.82 11.80 9.05
CA ASP A 20 10.26 13.02 8.46
C ASP A 20 9.91 12.77 6.99
N ILE A 21 8.63 12.93 6.66
CA ILE A 21 8.11 12.79 5.30
C ILE A 21 7.83 14.14 4.61
N SER A 22 8.19 15.25 5.26
CA SER A 22 8.00 16.60 4.71
C SER A 22 9.03 17.00 3.65
N TYR A 23 10.05 16.17 3.43
CA TYR A 23 11.13 16.48 2.48
C TYR A 23 10.70 16.39 1.02
N ASP A 24 11.29 17.23 0.19
CA ASP A 24 11.10 17.27 -1.27
C ASP A 24 11.46 15.95 -1.99
N TRP A 25 12.17 15.05 -1.33
CA TRP A 25 12.50 13.72 -1.90
C TRP A 25 11.28 12.81 -2.13
N PHE A 26 10.15 13.13 -1.50
CA PHE A 26 8.90 12.41 -1.73
C PHE A 26 8.06 13.00 -2.86
N LEU A 27 8.57 14.05 -3.52
CA LEU A 27 7.96 14.59 -4.72
C LEU A 27 8.26 13.69 -5.92
N LEU A 28 7.22 13.31 -6.66
CA LEU A 28 7.35 12.61 -7.93
C LEU A 28 7.84 13.58 -9.02
N ASP A 29 7.29 14.79 -9.01
CA ASP A 29 7.63 15.87 -9.93
C ASP A 29 7.67 17.20 -9.17
N PRO A 30 8.82 17.85 -9.06
CA PRO A 30 8.94 19.15 -8.40
C PRO A 30 8.06 20.25 -9.04
N SER A 31 7.77 20.15 -10.33
CA SER A 31 6.97 21.16 -11.05
C SER A 31 5.49 21.09 -10.68
N THR A 32 4.95 19.90 -10.49
CA THR A 32 3.56 19.66 -10.09
C THR A 32 3.37 19.65 -8.58
N LYS A 33 4.47 19.52 -7.81
CA LYS A 33 4.48 19.30 -6.36
C LYS A 33 3.70 18.05 -5.93
N GLU A 34 3.57 17.09 -6.84
CA GLU A 34 2.91 15.82 -6.52
C GLU A 34 3.78 14.99 -5.58
N SER A 35 3.28 14.73 -4.37
CA SER A 35 3.94 13.81 -3.43
C SER A 35 3.55 12.37 -3.74
N ILE A 36 4.55 11.46 -3.67
CA ILE A 36 4.30 10.02 -3.70
C ILE A 36 3.64 9.52 -2.40
N VAL A 37 3.83 10.22 -1.28
CA VAL A 37 3.16 9.89 -0.01
C VAL A 37 1.73 10.41 -0.09
N LYS A 38 0.78 9.48 -0.19
CA LYS A 38 -0.65 9.78 -0.26
C LYS A 38 -1.37 9.62 1.08
N GLY A 39 -0.72 9.01 2.06
CA GLY A 39 -1.28 8.84 3.39
C GLY A 39 -0.21 8.52 4.42
N ASP A 40 -0.45 9.00 5.63
CA ASP A 40 0.42 8.84 6.78
C ASP A 40 -0.43 8.75 8.05
N LYS A 41 -0.31 7.65 8.77
CA LYS A 41 -1.00 7.42 10.03
C LYS A 41 -0.02 7.02 11.11
N LEU A 42 0.35 8.00 11.95
CA LEU A 42 1.15 7.78 13.16
C LEU A 42 0.24 7.61 14.37
N HIS A 43 0.46 6.56 15.15
CA HIS A 43 -0.25 6.28 16.39
C HIS A 43 0.53 6.76 17.62
N SER A 44 -0.17 6.92 18.74
CA SER A 44 0.42 7.32 20.03
C SER A 44 1.43 6.32 20.59
N ASP A 45 1.37 5.05 20.17
CA ASP A 45 2.32 3.99 20.50
C ASP A 45 3.58 4.00 19.60
N GLY A 46 3.70 4.99 18.70
CA GLY A 46 4.82 5.16 17.79
C GLY A 46 4.76 4.30 16.53
N LEU A 47 3.78 3.40 16.40
CA LEU A 47 3.59 2.63 15.17
C LEU A 47 3.00 3.52 14.07
N ARG A 48 3.44 3.29 12.84
CA ARG A 48 3.08 4.14 11.70
C ARG A 48 2.76 3.32 10.46
N VAL A 49 1.71 3.73 9.75
CA VAL A 49 1.35 3.18 8.45
C VAL A 49 1.51 4.29 7.42
N LEU A 50 2.23 3.98 6.33
CA LEU A 50 2.43 4.89 5.21
C LEU A 50 1.79 4.32 3.94
N LEU A 51 1.20 5.21 3.14
CA LEU A 51 0.68 4.90 1.82
C LEU A 51 1.45 5.68 0.75
N PHE A 52 2.00 4.96 -0.22
CA PHE A 52 2.67 5.52 -1.39
C PHE A 52 1.87 5.18 -2.65
N SER A 53 1.64 6.18 -3.49
CA SER A 53 0.99 6.05 -4.80
C SER A 53 1.21 7.32 -5.62
N SER A 54 0.88 7.30 -6.90
CA SER A 54 0.73 8.50 -7.73
C SER A 54 -0.74 8.77 -8.02
N ASP A 55 -1.06 9.99 -8.45
CA ASP A 55 -2.43 10.33 -8.87
C ASP A 55 -2.87 9.50 -10.08
N GLU A 56 -1.93 9.21 -11.01
CA GLU A 56 -2.17 8.32 -12.13
C GLU A 56 -2.45 6.87 -11.66
N SER A 57 -1.67 6.35 -10.74
CA SER A 57 -1.87 5.01 -10.16
C SER A 57 -3.22 4.91 -9.43
N LEU A 58 -3.64 5.95 -8.72
CA LEU A 58 -4.96 6.00 -8.08
C LEU A 58 -6.10 6.03 -9.11
N GLN A 59 -5.91 6.69 -10.27
CA GLN A 59 -6.87 6.62 -11.38
C GLN A 59 -6.98 5.22 -11.96
N VAL A 60 -5.86 4.51 -12.14
CA VAL A 60 -5.86 3.10 -12.58
C VAL A 60 -6.57 2.23 -11.53
N LEU A 61 -6.25 2.39 -10.25
CA LEU A 61 -6.90 1.66 -9.16
C LEU A 61 -8.42 1.87 -9.15
N SER A 62 -8.89 3.11 -9.35
CA SER A 62 -10.31 3.43 -9.31
C SER A 62 -11.13 2.75 -10.41
N ARG A 63 -10.51 2.43 -11.55
CA ARG A 63 -11.16 1.84 -12.72
C ARG A 63 -10.93 0.32 -12.85
N ALA A 64 -10.10 -0.24 -12.01
CA ALA A 64 -9.77 -1.66 -12.06
C ALA A 64 -11.00 -2.52 -11.75
N ARG A 65 -11.20 -3.60 -12.51
CA ARG A 65 -12.22 -4.60 -12.20
C ARG A 65 -11.79 -5.52 -11.06
N THR A 66 -10.51 -5.91 -11.09
CA THR A 66 -9.91 -6.81 -10.10
C THR A 66 -8.71 -6.14 -9.46
N ILE A 67 -8.59 -6.27 -8.15
CA ILE A 67 -7.46 -5.80 -7.37
C ILE A 67 -6.78 -7.00 -6.73
N LEU A 68 -5.46 -7.08 -6.80
CA LEU A 68 -4.65 -8.03 -6.05
C LEU A 68 -4.04 -7.33 -4.84
N ALA A 69 -4.08 -7.98 -3.69
CA ALA A 69 -3.45 -7.50 -2.46
C ALA A 69 -2.49 -8.57 -1.93
N ASP A 70 -1.22 -8.20 -1.77
CA ASP A 70 -0.18 -9.11 -1.30
C ASP A 70 0.84 -8.38 -0.43
N GLY A 71 1.41 -9.10 0.54
CA GLY A 71 2.45 -8.62 1.44
C GLY A 71 3.81 -9.24 1.13
N THR A 72 4.83 -8.40 1.01
CA THR A 72 6.22 -8.84 0.85
C THR A 72 7.07 -8.37 2.03
N PHE A 73 8.07 -9.19 2.40
CA PHE A 73 8.94 -8.93 3.56
C PHE A 73 10.37 -8.64 3.13
N ARG A 74 10.82 -9.24 2.01
CA ARG A 74 12.24 -9.23 1.61
C ARG A 74 12.74 -7.84 1.22
N ILE A 75 11.88 -6.98 0.70
CA ILE A 75 12.22 -5.63 0.25
C ILE A 75 11.76 -4.56 1.24
N THR A 76 11.19 -4.97 2.38
CA THR A 76 10.63 -4.05 3.37
C THR A 76 11.75 -3.28 4.07
N PRO A 77 11.64 -1.95 4.20
CA PRO A 77 12.59 -1.15 4.97
C PRO A 77 12.64 -1.61 6.44
N PHE A 78 13.82 -1.53 7.04
CA PHE A 78 14.15 -2.04 8.38
C PHE A 78 13.15 -1.68 9.49
N LEU A 79 12.52 -0.50 9.43
CA LEU A 79 11.60 -0.04 10.48
C LEU A 79 10.19 -0.65 10.38
N TRP A 80 9.84 -1.29 9.28
CA TRP A 80 8.53 -1.88 9.04
C TRP A 80 8.59 -3.40 8.97
N TYR A 81 7.47 -4.03 9.24
CA TYR A 81 7.33 -5.48 9.18
C TYR A 81 7.08 -5.99 7.76
N GLN A 82 6.25 -5.28 7.00
CA GLN A 82 5.92 -5.67 5.62
C GLN A 82 5.71 -4.46 4.71
N THR A 83 6.03 -4.66 3.43
CA THR A 83 5.55 -3.84 2.33
C THR A 83 4.30 -4.50 1.77
N PHE A 84 3.16 -3.83 1.85
CA PHE A 84 1.88 -4.31 1.36
C PHE A 84 1.56 -3.65 0.02
N ILE A 85 1.20 -4.44 -0.99
CA ILE A 85 1.09 -3.96 -2.37
C ILE A 85 -0.33 -4.21 -2.86
N LEU A 86 -0.96 -3.16 -3.40
CA LEU A 86 -2.14 -3.29 -4.24
C LEU A 86 -1.72 -3.22 -5.70
N SER A 87 -2.13 -4.22 -6.47
CA SER A 87 -1.99 -4.24 -7.93
C SER A 87 -3.37 -4.22 -8.56
N ALA A 88 -3.56 -3.35 -9.53
CA ALA A 88 -4.81 -3.18 -10.26
C ALA A 88 -4.76 -3.88 -11.61
N GLU A 89 -5.85 -4.52 -12.01
CA GLU A 89 -6.03 -5.03 -13.36
C GLU A 89 -6.11 -3.84 -14.32
N PHE A 90 -5.09 -3.68 -15.16
CA PHE A 90 -4.99 -2.60 -16.13
C PHE A 90 -5.51 -3.03 -17.52
N ARG A 91 -5.28 -4.28 -17.88
CA ARG A 91 -5.81 -4.98 -19.06
C ARG A 91 -6.15 -6.40 -18.66
N GLU A 92 -6.95 -7.09 -19.45
CA GLU A 92 -7.32 -8.48 -19.20
C GLU A 92 -6.09 -9.34 -18.83
N ASN A 93 -6.13 -9.92 -17.63
CA ASN A 93 -5.05 -10.71 -17.01
C ASN A 93 -3.69 -9.99 -16.85
N SER A 94 -3.65 -8.66 -16.92
CA SER A 94 -2.43 -7.88 -16.73
C SER A 94 -2.59 -6.94 -15.56
N PHE A 95 -1.73 -7.09 -14.55
CA PHE A 95 -1.77 -6.33 -13.32
C PHE A 95 -0.55 -5.42 -13.18
N VAL A 96 -0.77 -4.22 -12.68
CA VAL A 96 0.28 -3.25 -12.38
C VAL A 96 0.19 -2.83 -10.92
N PRO A 97 1.33 -2.71 -10.20
CA PRO A 97 1.34 -2.17 -8.85
C PRO A 97 0.88 -0.70 -8.88
N VAL A 98 -0.06 -0.35 -8.01
CA VAL A 98 -0.68 0.99 -7.97
C VAL A 98 -0.59 1.66 -6.62
N ALA A 99 -0.43 0.90 -5.53
CA ALA A 99 -0.26 1.44 -4.19
C ALA A 99 0.65 0.55 -3.36
N PHE A 100 1.47 1.17 -2.52
CA PHE A 100 2.40 0.50 -1.64
C PHE A 100 2.17 0.99 -0.21
N GLY A 101 2.02 0.05 0.72
CA GLY A 101 1.91 0.33 2.14
C GLY A 101 3.17 -0.11 2.89
N LEU A 102 3.66 0.70 3.81
CA LEU A 102 4.59 0.25 4.83
C LEU A 102 3.81 0.02 6.12
N LEU A 103 3.70 -1.24 6.54
CA LEU A 103 2.91 -1.64 7.70
C LEU A 103 3.83 -2.14 8.83
N PRO A 104 3.57 -1.71 10.09
CA PRO A 104 4.38 -2.08 11.25
C PRO A 104 4.19 -3.54 11.69
N ASP A 105 3.06 -4.16 11.35
CA ASP A 105 2.71 -5.54 11.70
C ASP A 105 1.62 -6.10 10.76
N LYS A 106 1.09 -7.30 11.10
CA LYS A 106 -0.04 -7.95 10.42
C LYS A 106 -1.34 -7.91 11.22
N LYS A 107 -1.45 -7.00 12.16
CA LYS A 107 -2.68 -6.86 12.94
C LYS A 107 -3.76 -6.20 12.12
N ARG A 108 -4.99 -6.48 12.50
CA ARG A 108 -6.18 -5.91 11.87
C ARG A 108 -6.09 -4.39 11.74
N ARG A 109 -5.67 -3.69 12.82
CA ARG A 109 -5.52 -2.24 12.85
C ARG A 109 -4.65 -1.70 11.71
N SER A 110 -3.52 -2.34 11.44
CA SER A 110 -2.60 -1.89 10.38
C SER A 110 -3.23 -1.99 8.98
N TYR A 111 -4.05 -3.00 8.73
CA TYR A 111 -4.80 -3.11 7.48
C TYR A 111 -5.98 -2.12 7.43
N ASP A 112 -6.68 -1.91 8.54
CA ASP A 112 -7.76 -0.91 8.64
C ASP A 112 -7.21 0.50 8.34
N ASP A 113 -6.06 0.86 8.91
CA ASP A 113 -5.39 2.13 8.63
C ASP A 113 -4.99 2.24 7.14
N PHE A 114 -4.34 1.21 6.60
CA PHE A 114 -3.89 1.23 5.21
C PHE A 114 -5.05 1.40 4.23
N PHE A 115 -6.11 0.60 4.35
CA PHE A 115 -7.26 0.69 3.46
C PHE A 115 -8.05 1.99 3.65
N THR A 116 -8.10 2.52 4.88
CA THR A 116 -8.66 3.84 5.15
C THR A 116 -7.87 4.94 4.44
N LEU A 117 -6.53 4.88 4.48
CA LEU A 117 -5.68 5.83 3.75
C LEU A 117 -5.88 5.71 2.23
N VAL A 118 -6.02 4.50 1.69
CA VAL A 118 -6.34 4.30 0.27
C VAL A 118 -7.67 4.95 -0.09
N LYS A 119 -8.71 4.74 0.72
CA LYS A 119 -10.04 5.36 0.50
C LYS A 119 -9.95 6.88 0.55
N GLN A 120 -9.30 7.44 1.56
CA GLN A 120 -9.09 8.89 1.68
C GLN A 120 -8.30 9.46 0.50
N ALA A 121 -7.26 8.73 0.03
CA ALA A 121 -6.49 9.15 -1.14
C ALA A 121 -7.34 9.16 -2.42
N LEU A 122 -8.21 8.18 -2.63
CA LEU A 122 -9.15 8.16 -3.76
C LEU A 122 -10.17 9.31 -3.67
N GLU A 123 -10.82 9.46 -2.53
CA GLU A 123 -11.91 10.41 -2.29
C GLU A 123 -11.42 11.85 -2.04
N HIS A 124 -10.10 12.09 -2.05
CA HIS A 124 -9.57 13.45 -1.84
C HIS A 124 -10.21 14.46 -2.80
N PRO A 125 -10.59 15.68 -2.34
CA PRO A 125 -11.33 16.65 -3.15
C PRO A 125 -10.69 16.98 -4.51
N SER A 126 -9.36 16.93 -4.61
CA SER A 126 -8.66 17.18 -5.88
C SER A 126 -8.81 16.05 -6.90
N ARG A 127 -9.20 14.83 -6.47
CA ARG A 127 -9.32 13.64 -7.33
C ARG A 127 -10.76 13.16 -7.46
N ASN A 128 -11.48 13.10 -6.34
CA ASN A 128 -12.88 12.66 -6.27
C ASN A 128 -13.13 11.33 -6.99
N LEU A 129 -12.25 10.36 -6.76
CA LEU A 129 -12.30 9.04 -7.36
C LEU A 129 -13.08 8.08 -6.46
N ARG A 130 -13.77 7.12 -7.07
CA ARG A 130 -14.42 6.00 -6.38
C ARG A 130 -13.91 4.69 -6.94
N LEU A 131 -13.82 3.70 -6.09
CA LEU A 131 -13.44 2.36 -6.49
C LEU A 131 -14.60 1.70 -7.24
N SER A 132 -14.34 1.18 -8.45
CA SER A 132 -15.32 0.45 -9.26
C SER A 132 -15.06 -1.07 -9.31
N ALA A 133 -14.10 -1.56 -8.51
CA ALA A 133 -13.71 -2.95 -8.54
C ALA A 133 -14.85 -3.88 -8.10
N GLU A 134 -14.95 -5.04 -8.76
CA GLU A 134 -15.84 -6.13 -8.37
C GLU A 134 -15.16 -7.05 -7.34
N TRP A 135 -13.83 -7.23 -7.48
CA TRP A 135 -13.08 -8.26 -6.75
C TRP A 135 -11.80 -7.73 -6.13
N LEU A 136 -11.57 -8.13 -4.85
CA LEU A 136 -10.26 -8.15 -4.24
C LEU A 136 -9.77 -9.58 -4.15
N MET A 137 -8.63 -9.88 -4.76
CA MET A 137 -7.94 -11.17 -4.59
C MET A 137 -6.78 -11.01 -3.62
N SER A 138 -6.79 -11.73 -2.51
CA SER A 138 -5.71 -11.75 -1.52
C SER A 138 -5.38 -13.18 -1.10
N ASP A 139 -4.33 -13.36 -0.31
CA ASP A 139 -4.15 -14.59 0.43
C ASP A 139 -5.31 -14.83 1.41
N PHE A 140 -5.27 -15.96 2.12
CA PHE A 140 -6.33 -16.34 3.07
C PHE A 140 -6.19 -15.67 4.44
N GLU A 141 -5.41 -14.59 4.55
CA GLU A 141 -5.23 -13.87 5.80
C GLU A 141 -6.54 -13.16 6.21
N HIS A 142 -7.10 -13.59 7.34
CA HIS A 142 -8.39 -13.10 7.83
C HIS A 142 -8.41 -11.58 8.02
N ASN A 143 -7.34 -10.99 8.56
CA ASN A 143 -7.25 -9.57 8.84
C ASN A 143 -7.35 -8.71 7.58
N ILE A 144 -6.75 -9.14 6.46
CA ILE A 144 -6.83 -8.42 5.18
C ILE A 144 -8.27 -8.40 4.71
N ARG A 145 -8.91 -9.57 4.64
CA ARG A 145 -10.27 -9.71 4.09
C ARG A 145 -11.31 -9.00 4.93
N ALA A 146 -11.23 -9.14 6.25
CA ALA A 146 -12.15 -8.50 7.16
C ALA A 146 -12.02 -6.97 7.12
N SER A 147 -10.78 -6.44 7.10
CA SER A 147 -10.52 -5.00 6.97
C SER A 147 -11.05 -4.44 5.65
N TRP A 148 -10.78 -5.16 4.55
CA TRP A 148 -11.28 -4.75 3.24
C TRP A 148 -12.80 -4.68 3.20
N THR A 149 -13.49 -5.73 3.68
CA THR A 149 -14.95 -5.79 3.66
C THR A 149 -15.61 -4.65 4.44
N ASP A 150 -15.00 -4.22 5.55
CA ASP A 150 -15.54 -3.11 6.34
C ASP A 150 -15.35 -1.74 5.66
N ILE A 151 -14.26 -1.56 4.92
CA ILE A 151 -13.90 -0.26 4.31
C ILE A 151 -14.46 -0.13 2.89
N PHE A 152 -14.51 -1.23 2.14
CA PHE A 152 -15.02 -1.33 0.77
C PHE A 152 -16.06 -2.45 0.64
N PRO A 153 -17.24 -2.31 1.28
CA PRO A 153 -18.24 -3.37 1.34
C PRO A 153 -18.82 -3.77 -0.02
N GLU A 154 -18.70 -2.89 -1.03
CA GLU A 154 -19.14 -3.13 -2.40
C GLU A 154 -18.21 -4.05 -3.20
N VAL A 155 -16.96 -4.25 -2.74
CA VAL A 155 -15.95 -5.06 -3.44
C VAL A 155 -15.79 -6.41 -2.74
N GLN A 156 -16.06 -7.49 -3.44
CA GLN A 156 -16.06 -8.84 -2.86
C GLN A 156 -14.64 -9.40 -2.70
N PRO A 157 -14.23 -9.83 -1.49
CA PRO A 157 -12.94 -10.49 -1.29
C PRO A 157 -12.97 -11.93 -1.79
N LYS A 158 -11.99 -12.32 -2.60
CA LYS A 158 -11.72 -13.69 -3.07
C LYS A 158 -10.36 -14.18 -2.62
N GLY A 159 -10.23 -15.47 -2.37
CA GLY A 159 -8.95 -16.11 -2.09
C GLY A 159 -8.11 -16.25 -3.36
N CYS A 160 -6.82 -15.99 -3.25
CA CYS A 160 -5.88 -16.19 -4.35
C CYS A 160 -5.70 -17.69 -4.63
N HIS A 161 -5.99 -18.12 -5.86
CA HIS A 161 -5.86 -19.53 -6.26
C HIS A 161 -4.41 -20.03 -6.15
N PHE A 162 -3.42 -19.21 -6.42
CA PHE A 162 -2.01 -19.57 -6.29
C PHE A 162 -1.63 -19.91 -4.82
N HIS A 163 -2.03 -19.07 -3.87
CA HIS A 163 -1.81 -19.34 -2.45
C HIS A 163 -2.57 -20.58 -1.97
N PHE A 164 -3.81 -20.79 -2.47
CA PHE A 164 -4.56 -22.00 -2.21
C PHE A 164 -3.84 -23.25 -2.71
N ALA A 165 -3.38 -23.25 -3.95
CA ALA A 165 -2.68 -24.36 -4.57
C ALA A 165 -1.36 -24.67 -3.84
N LYS A 166 -0.61 -23.65 -3.41
CA LYS A 166 0.61 -23.79 -2.61
C LYS A 166 0.35 -24.42 -1.25
N VAL A 167 -0.68 -23.98 -0.53
CA VAL A 167 -1.06 -24.55 0.77
C VAL A 167 -1.50 -26.01 0.65
N ARG A 168 -2.15 -26.38 -0.46
CA ARG A 168 -2.59 -27.75 -0.74
C ARG A 168 -1.49 -28.65 -1.31
N GLY A 169 -0.27 -28.15 -1.51
CA GLY A 169 0.83 -28.93 -2.10
C GLY A 169 0.62 -29.31 -3.57
N ILE A 170 -0.27 -28.58 -4.29
CA ILE A 170 -0.56 -28.82 -5.71
C ILE A 170 0.52 -28.19 -6.58
N ILE A 171 1.19 -27.14 -6.09
CA ILE A 171 2.31 -26.48 -6.75
C ILE A 171 3.54 -26.66 -5.87
N PHE A 172 4.55 -27.37 -6.39
CA PHE A 172 5.89 -27.42 -5.82
C PHE A 172 6.72 -26.32 -6.50
N LEU A 173 7.29 -25.43 -5.70
CA LEU A 173 8.30 -24.46 -6.15
C LEU A 173 9.68 -24.99 -5.83
#